data_9baee0060d5dc6e12bdfd79aaa4128ef
#
_entry.id   9baee0060d5dc6e12bdfd79aaa4128ef
#
_cell.length_a   1.000
_cell.length_b   1.000
_cell.length_c   1.000
_cell.angle_alpha   90.00
_cell.angle_beta   90.00
_cell.angle_gamma   90.00
#
_symmetry.space_group_name_H-M   'P 1'
#
loop_
_entity.id
_entity.type
_entity.pdbx_description
1 polymer ?
#
loop_
_entity_poly.entity_id
_entity_poly.type
_entity_poly.pdbx_seq_one_letter_code
_entity_poly.pdbx_strand_id
1 'polypeptide(L)'
;MVARTSLKFSSVFIVLLTCDPHFWVGNVVSAGASRLDERRLIREITNFTDVNVLPVKNSLDAVIVTLDITFHGVIDLDEKYQILSSSVWVRQEWTNQLLKWNSSDYGGIKEITFDSSQIWQPDIVLYNNVFEEFDGRLDNVKTRVRVRNDGLCYWAAPFVFKTSCHFNVQDFPYDKQMCTLKFGSWLFHSKQLDLFQKRDNAPVEKDSVDNGEWEITTVKIKKNMERYDCCPDDLYPDITFVINLQRRSLFYTYNLVIPNLIIALLAFFSFYIPVECGERLSFVITVLLSMTVFLLLVAESIPPTSEAVPVIGLFFTSSIIEVALALIATGISLKVYYSYLYGKGLSPGLRKFLFYRVAPLLRLDTDHQNNHWTSKWRVGNPLEFVKELTRKFKRERDLSIYNVNAENNGRDDGETPTSLQISELNLLSLRTLSESSQRTIPERDKIKRNHLSAELEVLASAVKDHREVEKRAAECRIAAAIVDRAFMVTFIVVFFASAVIILLLPSMRKL
;
A
#
# COMPACT_ATOMS: atom_id res chain seq x y z
N MET A 1 -49.59 -18.69 14.35
CA MET A 1 -49.55 -20.12 14.74
C MET A 1 -48.79 -20.16 16.06
N VAL A 2 -49.41 -19.99 17.20
CA VAL A 2 -50.25 -20.81 18.05
C VAL A 2 -49.57 -22.13 18.41
N ALA A 3 -49.16 -22.20 19.66
CA ALA A 3 -49.30 -23.34 20.58
C ALA A 3 -48.51 -22.97 21.86
N ARG A 4 -49.15 -22.55 22.92
CA ARG A 4 -49.86 -23.24 24.00
C ARG A 4 -48.93 -24.17 24.81
N THR A 5 -48.59 -23.68 25.98
CA THR A 5 -49.07 -24.01 27.32
C THR A 5 -48.75 -25.39 27.83
N SER A 6 -48.12 -25.43 29.01
CA SER A 6 -48.61 -26.32 30.05
C SER A 6 -48.09 -25.93 31.44
N LEU A 7 -48.93 -25.42 32.26
CA LEU A 7 -48.81 -25.41 33.71
C LEU A 7 -48.88 -26.82 34.27
N LYS A 8 -48.02 -27.13 35.25
CA LYS A 8 -48.29 -28.21 36.22
C LYS A 8 -48.18 -27.67 37.63
N PHE A 9 -49.33 -27.55 38.26
CA PHE A 9 -49.56 -27.52 39.70
C PHE A 9 -49.28 -28.90 40.29
N SER A 10 -48.64 -28.92 41.46
CA SER A 10 -48.81 -29.95 42.54
C SER A 10 -47.65 -29.73 43.52
N SER A 11 -47.70 -29.68 44.75
CA SER A 11 -48.63 -30.08 45.80
C SER A 11 -48.17 -29.44 47.11
N VAL A 12 -49.10 -28.89 47.82
CA VAL A 12 -48.95 -28.41 49.19
C VAL A 12 -48.74 -29.63 50.10
N PHE A 13 -47.62 -29.66 50.82
CA PHE A 13 -47.44 -30.54 51.96
C PHE A 13 -47.43 -29.68 53.24
N ILE A 14 -48.53 -29.81 53.95
CA ILE A 14 -48.67 -29.34 55.36
C ILE A 14 -47.94 -30.34 56.23
N VAL A 15 -46.90 -29.93 56.92
CA VAL A 15 -46.30 -30.69 58.01
C VAL A 15 -46.56 -29.93 59.30
N LEU A 16 -47.33 -30.57 60.13
CA LEU A 16 -47.69 -30.14 61.46
C LEU A 16 -46.48 -29.92 62.38
N LEU A 17 -46.52 -28.77 63.09
CA LEU A 17 -45.66 -28.43 64.19
C LEU A 17 -45.84 -29.41 65.36
N THR A 18 -44.73 -30.04 65.74
CA THR A 18 -44.54 -30.51 67.12
C THR A 18 -43.52 -29.58 67.79
N CYS A 19 -43.99 -28.85 68.75
CA CYS A 19 -43.16 -28.02 69.66
C CYS A 19 -42.37 -28.94 70.58
N ASP A 20 -41.07 -28.96 70.46
CA ASP A 20 -40.17 -29.37 71.57
C ASP A 20 -39.51 -28.14 72.18
N PRO A 21 -39.71 -27.88 73.47
CA PRO A 21 -39.15 -26.71 74.14
C PRO A 21 -37.87 -27.08 74.87
N HIS A 22 -36.79 -27.35 74.21
CA HIS A 22 -35.47 -27.35 74.88
C HIS A 22 -34.35 -27.51 73.87
N PHE A 23 -34.01 -26.40 73.15
CA PHE A 23 -32.66 -26.26 72.59
C PHE A 23 -32.36 -24.77 72.44
N TRP A 24 -32.05 -24.09 73.52
CA TRP A 24 -31.30 -22.86 73.54
C TRP A 24 -29.84 -23.19 73.18
N VAL A 25 -29.54 -23.45 71.95
CA VAL A 25 -28.19 -23.30 71.39
C VAL A 25 -28.06 -21.81 71.18
N GLY A 26 -27.31 -21.14 72.00
CA GLY A 26 -26.90 -19.79 71.74
C GLY A 26 -26.18 -19.72 70.38
N ASN A 27 -26.90 -19.34 69.34
CA ASN A 27 -26.25 -18.82 68.15
C ASN A 27 -25.42 -17.63 68.59
N VAL A 28 -24.12 -17.87 68.76
CA VAL A 28 -23.14 -16.78 68.71
C VAL A 28 -23.29 -16.22 67.31
N VAL A 29 -24.20 -15.26 67.15
CA VAL A 29 -24.23 -14.37 66.00
C VAL A 29 -22.87 -13.71 66.08
N SER A 30 -21.95 -14.15 65.24
CA SER A 30 -20.75 -13.40 64.96
C SER A 30 -21.22 -12.00 64.64
N ALA A 31 -21.02 -11.08 65.59
CA ALA A 31 -21.41 -9.70 65.41
C ALA A 31 -20.60 -9.19 64.25
N GLY A 32 -21.20 -9.22 63.06
CA GLY A 32 -20.62 -8.62 61.86
C GLY A 32 -20.34 -7.15 62.15
N ALA A 33 -19.25 -6.63 61.66
CA ALA A 33 -18.83 -5.25 61.84
C ALA A 33 -20.01 -4.28 61.65
N SER A 34 -20.28 -3.52 62.73
CA SER A 34 -21.37 -2.53 62.70
C SER A 34 -20.97 -1.33 61.83
N ARG A 35 -21.90 -0.74 61.10
CA ARG A 35 -21.68 0.56 60.42
C ARG A 35 -21.28 1.67 61.38
N LEU A 36 -21.65 1.53 62.65
CA LEU A 36 -21.24 2.45 63.72
C LEU A 36 -19.74 2.32 64.06
N ASP A 37 -19.20 1.10 64.06
CA ASP A 37 -17.77 0.85 64.26
C ASP A 37 -16.94 1.38 63.07
N GLU A 38 -17.41 1.18 61.84
CA GLU A 38 -16.77 1.77 60.67
C GLU A 38 -16.76 3.31 60.74
N ARG A 39 -17.87 3.93 61.12
CA ARG A 39 -17.95 5.39 61.28
C ARG A 39 -17.05 5.91 62.40
N ARG A 40 -16.95 5.19 63.52
CA ARG A 40 -16.04 5.52 64.61
C ARG A 40 -14.59 5.45 64.16
N LEU A 41 -14.21 4.36 63.48
CA LEU A 41 -12.88 4.16 62.96
C LEU A 41 -12.47 5.25 61.99
N ILE A 42 -13.32 5.57 60.99
CA ILE A 42 -13.04 6.64 60.03
C ILE A 42 -12.83 7.97 60.73
N ARG A 43 -13.67 8.33 61.70
CA ARG A 43 -13.55 9.59 62.42
C ARG A 43 -12.28 9.68 63.27
N GLU A 44 -11.90 8.60 63.91
CA GLU A 44 -10.68 8.56 64.71
C GLU A 44 -9.43 8.66 63.85
N ILE A 45 -9.38 7.93 62.74
CA ILE A 45 -8.22 7.96 61.83
C ILE A 45 -8.08 9.32 61.13
N THR A 46 -9.17 9.93 60.65
CA THR A 46 -9.09 11.24 59.97
C THR A 46 -8.66 12.37 60.89
N ASN A 47 -8.92 12.28 62.19
CA ASN A 47 -8.43 13.27 63.14
C ASN A 47 -6.91 13.27 63.37
N PHE A 48 -6.22 12.17 63.01
CA PHE A 48 -4.78 11.99 63.21
C PHE A 48 -3.98 12.04 61.88
N THR A 49 -4.65 12.21 60.72
CA THR A 49 -3.99 12.24 59.43
C THR A 49 -4.06 13.63 58.80
N ASP A 50 -2.91 14.10 58.34
CA ASP A 50 -2.80 15.32 57.51
C ASP A 50 -2.39 14.91 56.12
N VAL A 51 -3.13 15.37 55.09
CA VAL A 51 -2.89 15.08 53.68
C VAL A 51 -1.60 15.71 53.16
N ASN A 52 -1.04 16.69 53.85
CA ASN A 52 0.19 17.39 53.48
C ASN A 52 1.45 16.74 54.08
N VAL A 53 1.30 15.74 54.94
CA VAL A 53 2.41 15.09 55.64
C VAL A 53 2.67 13.72 55.03
N LEU A 54 3.95 13.43 54.74
CA LEU A 54 4.36 12.11 54.24
C LEU A 54 3.93 11.01 55.21
N PRO A 55 3.37 9.90 54.73
CA PRO A 55 2.74 8.87 55.57
C PRO A 55 3.74 7.92 56.23
N VAL A 56 4.86 8.43 56.72
CA VAL A 56 5.93 7.69 57.40
C VAL A 56 6.10 8.19 58.83
N LYS A 57 6.50 7.30 59.75
CA LYS A 57 6.75 7.66 61.17
C LYS A 57 8.09 8.33 61.37
N ASN A 58 9.09 7.93 60.57
CA ASN A 58 10.43 8.50 60.63
C ASN A 58 10.67 9.32 59.36
N SER A 59 11.10 10.56 59.51
CA SER A 59 11.36 11.47 58.38
C SER A 59 12.51 11.01 57.46
N LEU A 60 13.31 10.02 57.88
CA LEU A 60 14.37 9.42 57.05
C LEU A 60 13.89 8.26 56.19
N ASP A 61 12.67 7.78 56.43
CA ASP A 61 12.10 6.68 55.65
C ASP A 61 11.45 7.19 54.36
N ALA A 62 11.71 6.53 53.24
CA ALA A 62 11.01 6.82 52.00
C ALA A 62 9.66 6.11 51.93
N VAL A 63 8.67 6.77 51.35
CA VAL A 63 7.40 6.13 51.02
C VAL A 63 7.63 5.26 49.77
N ILE A 64 7.37 3.97 49.89
CA ILE A 64 7.46 3.04 48.78
C ILE A 64 6.12 3.00 48.09
N VAL A 65 6.12 3.39 46.77
CA VAL A 65 4.93 3.37 45.92
C VAL A 65 5.13 2.34 44.83
N THR A 66 4.26 1.34 44.81
CA THR A 66 4.24 0.34 43.75
C THR A 66 3.24 0.78 42.67
N LEU A 67 3.74 1.01 41.44
CA LEU A 67 2.92 1.37 40.28
C LEU A 67 2.70 0.16 39.40
N ASP A 68 1.46 -0.10 39.02
CA ASP A 68 1.05 -1.17 38.12
C ASP A 68 0.05 -0.63 37.08
N ILE A 69 0.22 -1.01 35.81
CA ILE A 69 -0.67 -0.58 34.73
C ILE A 69 -1.14 -1.82 33.95
N THR A 70 -2.44 -1.82 33.63
CA THR A 70 -3.00 -2.76 32.65
C THR A 70 -3.41 -1.99 31.42
N PHE A 71 -2.93 -2.41 30.27
CA PHE A 71 -3.33 -1.83 28.99
C PHE A 71 -4.62 -2.44 28.48
N HIS A 72 -5.61 -1.59 28.17
CA HIS A 72 -6.84 -1.97 27.48
C HIS A 72 -6.73 -1.91 25.98
N GLY A 73 -5.85 -1.04 25.44
CA GLY A 73 -5.61 -0.94 24.01
C GLY A 73 -5.09 0.42 23.58
N VAL A 74 -4.72 0.48 22.32
CA VAL A 74 -4.44 1.72 21.60
C VAL A 74 -5.75 2.25 21.05
N ILE A 75 -6.11 3.48 21.42
CA ILE A 75 -7.28 4.17 20.88
C ILE A 75 -6.94 4.74 19.50
N ASP A 76 -5.82 5.48 19.45
CA ASP A 76 -5.36 6.17 18.26
C ASP A 76 -3.85 6.39 18.34
N LEU A 77 -3.23 6.50 17.17
CA LEU A 77 -1.83 6.79 17.01
C LEU A 77 -1.67 7.84 15.91
N ASP A 78 -1.62 9.11 16.31
CA ASP A 78 -1.45 10.22 15.39
C ASP A 78 0.02 10.35 14.99
N GLU A 79 0.32 9.89 13.79
CA GLU A 79 1.68 9.87 13.26
C GLU A 79 2.18 11.28 12.90
N LYS A 80 1.26 12.16 12.51
CA LYS A 80 1.59 13.53 12.11
C LYS A 80 2.00 14.38 13.31
N TYR A 81 1.26 14.25 14.42
CA TYR A 81 1.54 14.99 15.65
C TYR A 81 2.39 14.19 16.62
N GLN A 82 2.75 12.95 16.28
CA GLN A 82 3.56 12.05 17.12
C GLN A 82 2.94 11.81 18.49
N ILE A 83 1.62 11.50 18.51
CA ILE A 83 0.84 11.32 19.74
C ILE A 83 0.26 9.90 19.79
N LEU A 84 0.55 9.19 20.87
CA LEU A 84 -0.12 7.94 21.22
C LEU A 84 -1.28 8.22 22.16
N SER A 85 -2.49 7.81 21.80
CA SER A 85 -3.68 7.77 22.66
C SER A 85 -3.91 6.32 23.12
N SER A 86 -3.79 6.07 24.41
CA SER A 86 -3.92 4.72 24.98
C SER A 86 -4.90 4.69 26.15
N SER A 87 -5.70 3.62 26.22
CA SER A 87 -6.60 3.32 27.35
C SER A 87 -5.90 2.39 28.32
N VAL A 88 -5.84 2.78 29.58
CA VAL A 88 -5.12 2.04 30.61
C VAL A 88 -5.85 2.08 31.96
N TRP A 89 -5.67 1.05 32.76
CA TRP A 89 -5.99 1.10 34.18
C TRP A 89 -4.73 1.25 34.95
N VAL A 90 -4.64 2.33 35.74
CA VAL A 90 -3.53 2.61 36.62
C VAL A 90 -3.87 2.17 38.04
N ARG A 91 -2.94 1.52 38.72
CA ARG A 91 -3.03 1.09 40.10
C ARG A 91 -1.81 1.58 40.87
N GLN A 92 -2.04 2.11 42.05
CA GLN A 92 -1.00 2.51 42.98
C GLN A 92 -1.22 1.82 44.32
N GLU A 93 -0.16 1.25 44.85
CA GLU A 93 -0.13 0.65 46.19
C GLU A 93 0.98 1.33 47.00
N TRP A 94 0.65 1.84 48.18
CA TRP A 94 1.63 2.40 49.15
C TRP A 94 1.24 2.08 50.58
N THR A 95 2.19 2.13 51.46
CA THR A 95 1.92 1.91 52.91
C THR A 95 1.88 3.23 53.63
N ASN A 96 0.74 3.56 54.22
CA ASN A 96 0.62 4.67 55.17
C ASN A 96 0.82 4.14 56.56
N GLN A 97 1.97 4.44 57.19
CA GLN A 97 2.31 3.96 58.54
C GLN A 97 1.45 4.58 59.61
N LEU A 98 0.78 5.69 59.33
CA LEU A 98 -0.09 6.42 60.29
C LEU A 98 -1.51 5.87 60.27
N LEU A 99 -1.93 5.17 59.22
CA LEU A 99 -3.27 4.60 59.04
C LEU A 99 -3.29 3.11 59.43
N LYS A 100 -2.95 2.79 60.70
CA LYS A 100 -2.98 1.41 61.20
C LYS A 100 -3.94 1.28 62.35
N TRP A 101 -4.76 0.22 62.34
CA TRP A 101 -5.68 -0.07 63.43
C TRP A 101 -5.73 -1.56 63.74
N ASN A 102 -6.12 -1.90 64.98
CA ASN A 102 -6.39 -3.26 65.37
C ASN A 102 -7.87 -3.61 65.01
N SER A 103 -8.06 -4.56 64.11
CA SER A 103 -9.41 -4.92 63.63
C SER A 103 -10.34 -5.38 64.78
N SER A 104 -9.81 -5.97 65.83
CA SER A 104 -10.59 -6.43 67.01
C SER A 104 -11.31 -5.30 67.77
N ASP A 105 -10.74 -4.10 67.73
CA ASP A 105 -11.28 -2.95 68.42
C ASP A 105 -12.46 -2.27 67.75
N TYR A 106 -12.64 -2.68 66.43
CA TYR A 106 -13.63 -2.12 65.52
C TYR A 106 -14.49 -3.21 64.88
N GLY A 107 -14.94 -4.20 65.67
CA GLY A 107 -15.86 -5.22 65.21
C GLY A 107 -15.33 -6.14 64.10
N GLY A 108 -13.99 -6.26 63.96
CA GLY A 108 -13.35 -7.12 62.97
C GLY A 108 -13.14 -6.46 61.60
N ILE A 109 -13.26 -5.14 61.49
CA ILE A 109 -13.06 -4.39 60.23
C ILE A 109 -11.59 -4.48 59.82
N LYS A 110 -11.34 -5.09 58.64
CA LYS A 110 -10.02 -5.26 58.05
C LYS A 110 -9.70 -4.24 56.93
N GLU A 111 -10.72 -3.70 56.28
CA GLU A 111 -10.59 -2.76 55.19
C GLU A 111 -11.66 -1.67 55.30
N ILE A 112 -11.27 -0.44 54.96
CA ILE A 112 -12.16 0.72 54.87
C ILE A 112 -11.82 1.49 53.57
N THR A 113 -12.79 2.33 53.15
CA THR A 113 -12.64 3.11 51.93
C THR A 113 -12.71 4.59 52.26
N PHE A 114 -11.69 5.35 51.88
CA PHE A 114 -11.62 6.79 52.03
C PHE A 114 -11.89 7.52 50.72
N ASP A 115 -12.37 8.74 50.83
CA ASP A 115 -12.26 9.68 49.73
C ASP A 115 -10.77 10.04 49.55
N SER A 116 -10.33 10.12 48.31
CA SER A 116 -8.94 10.41 47.98
C SER A 116 -8.45 11.74 48.55
N SER A 117 -9.34 12.71 48.70
CA SER A 117 -9.04 14.04 49.29
C SER A 117 -8.79 14.04 50.78
N GLN A 118 -9.11 12.95 51.49
CA GLN A 118 -9.01 12.85 52.93
C GLN A 118 -7.71 12.24 53.44
N ILE A 119 -6.93 11.64 52.54
CA ILE A 119 -5.67 10.99 52.89
C ILE A 119 -4.56 11.41 51.93
N TRP A 120 -3.32 11.33 52.40
CA TRP A 120 -2.17 11.59 51.54
C TRP A 120 -2.15 10.63 50.35
N GLN A 121 -1.86 11.18 49.16
CA GLN A 121 -1.65 10.43 47.93
C GLN A 121 -0.27 10.71 47.31
N PRO A 122 0.34 9.72 46.62
CA PRO A 122 1.56 9.96 45.85
C PRO A 122 1.33 10.96 44.72
N ASP A 123 2.25 11.91 44.56
CA ASP A 123 2.22 12.93 43.49
C ASP A 123 2.78 12.42 42.17
N ILE A 124 2.28 11.29 41.69
CA ILE A 124 2.76 10.67 40.45
C ILE A 124 2.23 11.40 39.22
N VAL A 125 3.14 11.77 38.34
CA VAL A 125 2.87 12.54 37.13
C VAL A 125 3.34 11.74 35.89
N LEU A 126 2.58 11.83 34.82
CA LEU A 126 2.96 11.34 33.49
C LEU A 126 3.81 12.41 32.77
N TYR A 127 5.13 12.22 32.72
CA TYR A 127 6.09 13.24 32.26
C TYR A 127 5.97 13.61 30.80
N ASN A 128 5.63 12.66 29.95
CA ASN A 128 5.49 12.88 28.52
C ASN A 128 4.02 13.05 28.07
N ASN A 129 3.18 13.58 28.97
CA ASN A 129 1.81 13.94 28.65
C ASN A 129 1.76 15.12 27.65
N VAL A 130 0.86 15.03 26.66
CA VAL A 130 0.60 16.07 25.66
C VAL A 130 -0.89 16.45 25.59
N PHE A 131 -1.67 15.98 26.54
CA PHE A 131 -3.11 16.27 26.61
C PHE A 131 -3.35 17.53 27.42
N GLU A 132 -3.84 18.59 26.76
CA GLU A 132 -4.03 19.91 27.39
C GLU A 132 -5.05 19.91 28.52
N GLU A 133 -6.10 19.09 28.45
CA GLU A 133 -7.15 19.01 29.46
C GLU A 133 -6.72 18.23 30.71
N PHE A 134 -5.61 17.52 30.66
CA PHE A 134 -5.06 16.73 31.75
C PHE A 134 -3.60 17.13 31.99
N ASP A 135 -3.33 17.59 33.17
CA ASP A 135 -2.00 18.07 33.60
C ASP A 135 -0.96 16.96 33.85
N GLY A 136 -1.30 15.72 33.58
CA GLY A 136 -0.44 14.54 33.81
C GLY A 136 -0.51 13.98 35.21
N ARG A 137 -1.15 14.65 36.15
CA ARG A 137 -1.20 14.26 37.59
C ARG A 137 -2.27 13.21 37.83
N LEU A 138 -1.88 12.08 38.41
CA LEU A 138 -2.81 11.00 38.75
C LEU A 138 -3.70 11.32 39.99
N ASP A 139 -3.24 12.14 40.91
CA ASP A 139 -3.96 12.53 42.13
C ASP A 139 -5.15 13.48 41.87
N ASN A 140 -5.25 14.05 40.66
CA ASN A 140 -6.40 14.84 40.26
C ASN A 140 -7.67 14.00 40.02
N VAL A 141 -7.52 12.68 39.82
CA VAL A 141 -8.65 11.77 39.62
C VAL A 141 -9.18 11.27 40.96
N LYS A 142 -10.32 11.81 41.39
CA LYS A 142 -10.93 11.55 42.69
C LYS A 142 -11.69 10.23 42.76
N THR A 143 -10.98 9.12 42.66
CA THR A 143 -11.51 7.79 43.01
C THR A 143 -11.24 7.49 44.49
N ARG A 144 -11.97 6.54 45.06
CA ARG A 144 -11.78 6.18 46.46
C ARG A 144 -10.55 5.31 46.63
N VAL A 145 -9.86 5.51 47.79
CA VAL A 145 -8.72 4.70 48.20
C VAL A 145 -9.19 3.66 49.22
N ARG A 146 -8.85 2.42 48.99
CA ARG A 146 -9.06 1.32 49.90
C ARG A 146 -7.85 1.18 50.82
N VAL A 147 -8.08 1.22 52.13
CA VAL A 147 -7.05 1.12 53.14
C VAL A 147 -7.28 -0.13 53.97
N ARG A 148 -6.25 -0.93 54.16
CA ARG A 148 -6.25 -2.11 55.02
C ARG A 148 -5.78 -1.76 56.40
N ASN A 149 -6.13 -2.59 57.39
CA ASN A 149 -5.79 -2.40 58.77
C ASN A 149 -4.27 -2.41 59.07
N ASP A 150 -3.44 -2.95 58.17
CA ASP A 150 -1.97 -2.89 58.22
C ASP A 150 -1.39 -1.58 57.62
N GLY A 151 -2.26 -0.69 57.15
CA GLY A 151 -1.89 0.59 56.53
C GLY A 151 -1.62 0.51 55.05
N LEU A 152 -1.82 -0.63 54.38
CA LEU A 152 -1.69 -0.72 52.93
C LEU A 152 -2.85 0.01 52.25
N CYS A 153 -2.52 1.02 51.47
CA CYS A 153 -3.41 1.82 50.65
C CYS A 153 -3.38 1.29 49.22
N TYR A 154 -4.56 1.15 48.63
CA TYR A 154 -4.75 0.74 47.22
C TYR A 154 -5.66 1.75 46.54
N TRP A 155 -5.15 2.32 45.44
CA TRP A 155 -5.89 3.22 44.60
C TRP A 155 -5.86 2.71 43.14
N ALA A 156 -6.97 2.86 42.43
CA ALA A 156 -7.06 2.49 41.03
C ALA A 156 -8.03 3.40 40.25
N ALA A 157 -7.68 3.73 39.04
CA ALA A 157 -8.53 4.50 38.12
C ALA A 157 -8.29 4.16 36.65
N PRO A 158 -9.32 4.27 35.83
CA PRO A 158 -9.18 4.21 34.38
C PRO A 158 -8.68 5.56 33.83
N PHE A 159 -7.81 5.51 32.81
CA PHE A 159 -7.28 6.69 32.14
C PHE A 159 -7.25 6.49 30.63
N VAL A 160 -7.39 7.62 29.93
CA VAL A 160 -6.98 7.76 28.54
C VAL A 160 -5.81 8.72 28.51
N PHE A 161 -4.63 8.20 28.22
CA PHE A 161 -3.42 9.02 28.11
C PHE A 161 -3.13 9.38 26.67
N LYS A 162 -2.74 10.65 26.46
CA LYS A 162 -2.15 11.13 25.21
C LYS A 162 -0.69 11.48 25.49
N THR A 163 0.21 10.72 24.92
CA THR A 163 1.64 10.86 25.16
C THR A 163 2.43 11.09 23.88
N SER A 164 3.51 11.87 23.99
CA SER A 164 4.43 12.03 22.89
C SER A 164 5.12 10.69 22.57
N CYS A 165 5.14 10.35 21.29
CA CYS A 165 5.79 9.15 20.81
C CYS A 165 6.52 9.44 19.50
N HIS A 166 7.83 9.28 19.48
CA HIS A 166 8.64 9.50 18.30
C HIS A 166 8.46 8.35 17.31
N PHE A 167 8.04 8.69 16.08
CA PHE A 167 7.75 7.72 15.01
C PHE A 167 8.90 7.54 14.04
N ASN A 168 9.24 6.29 13.77
CA ASN A 168 10.11 5.93 12.67
C ASN A 168 9.29 5.35 11.52
N VAL A 169 9.03 6.15 10.48
CA VAL A 169 8.23 5.77 9.31
C VAL A 169 9.03 5.05 8.22
N GLN A 170 10.31 4.78 8.45
CA GLN A 170 11.23 4.25 7.44
C GLN A 170 10.71 2.96 6.80
N ASP A 171 10.19 2.04 7.62
CA ASP A 171 9.72 0.72 7.18
C ASP A 171 8.20 0.69 6.89
N PHE A 172 7.53 1.87 6.85
CA PHE A 172 6.10 1.94 6.56
C PHE A 172 5.75 1.24 5.24
N PRO A 173 4.69 0.38 5.20
CA PRO A 173 3.70 0.06 6.23
C PRO A 173 4.02 -1.19 7.08
N TYR A 174 5.23 -1.70 7.08
CA TYR A 174 5.67 -2.87 7.86
C TYR A 174 6.45 -2.46 9.12
N ASP A 175 6.18 -1.26 9.60
CA ASP A 175 6.90 -0.61 10.69
C ASP A 175 6.51 -1.17 12.06
N LYS A 176 7.46 -1.05 12.98
CA LYS A 176 7.29 -1.30 14.41
C LYS A 176 7.63 -0.03 15.15
N GLN A 177 6.76 0.38 16.06
CA GLN A 177 6.92 1.59 16.83
C GLN A 177 7.17 1.26 18.30
N MET A 178 7.89 2.14 18.97
CA MET A 178 8.20 2.02 20.37
C MET A 178 7.81 3.32 21.08
N CYS A 179 6.67 3.29 21.75
CA CYS A 179 6.17 4.42 22.54
C CYS A 179 6.41 4.19 24.02
N THR A 180 6.44 5.24 24.79
CA THR A 180 6.68 5.16 26.21
C THR A 180 5.62 5.93 27.00
N LEU A 181 5.30 5.42 28.22
CA LEU A 181 4.60 6.16 29.27
C LEU A 181 5.57 6.27 30.44
N LYS A 182 6.00 7.49 30.74
CA LYS A 182 7.00 7.75 31.80
C LYS A 182 6.35 8.40 33.02
N PHE A 183 6.31 7.67 34.10
CA PHE A 183 5.72 8.12 35.40
C PHE A 183 6.79 8.35 36.42
N GLY A 184 6.69 9.45 37.14
CA GLY A 184 7.56 9.78 38.24
C GLY A 184 6.90 10.73 39.22
N SER A 185 7.48 10.89 40.42
CA SER A 185 7.08 11.97 41.34
C SER A 185 7.61 13.30 40.80
N TRP A 186 6.78 14.34 40.85
CA TRP A 186 7.21 15.67 40.44
C TRP A 186 8.03 16.37 41.50
N LEU A 187 7.65 16.17 42.79
CA LEU A 187 8.23 16.90 43.89
C LEU A 187 9.29 16.10 44.67
N PHE A 188 9.04 14.80 44.88
CA PHE A 188 9.83 14.00 45.85
C PHE A 188 10.97 13.25 45.13
N HIS A 189 12.17 13.36 45.70
CA HIS A 189 13.33 12.55 45.27
C HIS A 189 13.32 11.17 46.00
N SER A 190 14.20 10.26 45.58
CA SER A 190 14.22 8.85 46.03
C SER A 190 14.34 8.62 47.54
N LYS A 191 14.94 9.56 48.27
CA LYS A 191 15.02 9.48 49.75
C LYS A 191 13.70 9.74 50.46
N GLN A 192 12.72 10.36 49.79
CA GLN A 192 11.40 10.68 50.30
C GLN A 192 10.30 9.80 49.72
N LEU A 193 10.36 9.51 48.40
CA LEU A 193 9.45 8.65 47.69
C LEU A 193 10.22 7.79 46.68
N ASP A 194 10.10 6.47 46.80
CA ASP A 194 10.70 5.56 45.85
C ASP A 194 9.61 4.76 45.09
N LEU A 195 9.81 4.59 43.79
CA LEU A 195 8.89 3.91 42.87
C LEU A 195 9.33 2.49 42.62
N PHE A 196 8.40 1.55 42.69
CA PHE A 196 8.63 0.16 42.33
C PHE A 196 7.61 -0.35 41.33
N GLN A 197 8.09 -1.21 40.43
CA GLN A 197 7.23 -1.95 39.53
C GLN A 197 6.77 -3.26 40.16
N LYS A 198 5.53 -3.65 39.94
CA LYS A 198 4.97 -4.92 40.47
C LYS A 198 5.43 -6.13 39.66
N ARG A 199 5.80 -5.93 38.42
CA ARG A 199 6.20 -6.97 37.42
C ARG A 199 7.07 -6.39 36.34
N ASP A 200 7.75 -7.22 35.54
CA ASP A 200 8.64 -6.78 34.46
C ASP A 200 7.89 -6.44 33.16
N ASN A 201 6.71 -7.00 32.98
CA ASN A 201 5.85 -6.72 31.82
C ASN A 201 4.45 -6.35 32.29
N ALA A 202 3.88 -5.30 31.71
CA ALA A 202 2.50 -4.94 31.98
C ALA A 202 1.54 -5.87 31.19
N PRO A 203 0.45 -6.31 31.82
CA PRO A 203 -0.56 -7.09 31.14
C PRO A 203 -1.31 -6.23 30.11
N VAL A 204 -1.58 -6.85 28.97
CA VAL A 204 -2.52 -6.34 27.96
C VAL A 204 -3.79 -7.17 28.09
N GLU A 205 -4.93 -6.53 28.22
CA GLU A 205 -6.20 -7.23 28.39
C GLU A 205 -6.62 -7.90 27.09
N LYS A 206 -7.07 -9.16 27.18
CA LYS A 206 -7.44 -9.96 26.00
C LYS A 206 -8.71 -9.47 25.30
N ASP A 207 -9.61 -8.86 26.07
CA ASP A 207 -10.87 -8.28 25.57
C ASP A 207 -10.73 -6.78 25.28
N SER A 208 -9.50 -6.32 25.07
CA SER A 208 -9.21 -4.93 24.73
C SER A 208 -9.89 -4.53 23.42
N VAL A 209 -10.22 -3.25 23.31
CA VAL A 209 -10.67 -2.68 22.05
C VAL A 209 -9.57 -2.91 21.00
N ASP A 210 -9.83 -3.85 20.08
CA ASP A 210 -8.87 -4.22 19.07
C ASP A 210 -8.74 -3.05 18.07
N ASN A 211 -7.60 -2.39 18.09
CA ASN A 211 -7.32 -1.36 17.11
C ASN A 211 -7.08 -2.04 15.74
N GLY A 212 -7.85 -1.63 14.73
CA GLY A 212 -7.77 -2.23 13.39
C GLY A 212 -6.41 -2.03 12.71
N GLU A 213 -5.62 -1.06 13.17
CA GLU A 213 -4.35 -0.67 12.56
C GLU A 213 -3.12 -1.12 13.37
N TRP A 214 -3.20 -1.08 14.72
CA TRP A 214 -2.07 -1.34 15.59
C TRP A 214 -2.30 -2.52 16.52
N GLU A 215 -1.28 -3.34 16.66
CA GLU A 215 -1.21 -4.45 17.59
C GLU A 215 -0.14 -4.20 18.66
N ILE A 216 -0.50 -4.31 19.94
CA ILE A 216 0.45 -4.26 21.04
C ILE A 216 1.13 -5.63 21.15
N THR A 217 2.42 -5.68 20.86
CA THR A 217 3.19 -6.93 20.95
C THR A 217 3.66 -7.21 22.36
N THR A 218 4.23 -6.22 23.03
CA THR A 218 4.72 -6.33 24.40
C THR A 218 4.75 -4.96 25.06
N VAL A 219 4.55 -4.94 26.39
CA VAL A 219 4.74 -3.75 27.22
C VAL A 219 5.76 -4.09 28.31
N LYS A 220 6.99 -3.59 28.15
CA LYS A 220 8.06 -3.78 29.13
C LYS A 220 8.06 -2.65 30.15
N ILE A 221 8.38 -2.97 31.39
CA ILE A 221 8.48 -1.99 32.46
C ILE A 221 9.96 -1.82 32.83
N LYS A 222 10.40 -0.58 32.96
CA LYS A 222 11.76 -0.25 33.35
C LYS A 222 11.73 0.82 34.43
N LYS A 223 12.39 0.56 35.58
CA LYS A 223 12.70 1.57 36.56
C LYS A 223 13.98 2.28 36.18
N ASN A 224 13.97 3.60 36.16
CA ASN A 224 15.15 4.43 35.99
C ASN A 224 15.36 5.34 37.22
N MET A 225 16.56 5.84 37.36
CA MET A 225 16.94 6.81 38.38
C MET A 225 17.61 7.97 37.65
N GLU A 226 16.86 9.05 37.47
CA GLU A 226 17.32 10.22 36.73
C GLU A 226 17.91 11.27 37.67
N ARG A 227 18.89 11.97 37.18
CA ARG A 227 19.52 13.10 37.84
C ARG A 227 19.31 14.35 36.99
N TYR A 228 18.73 15.37 37.57
CA TYR A 228 18.46 16.62 36.87
C TYR A 228 19.47 17.70 37.26
N ASP A 229 19.77 18.59 36.29
CA ASP A 229 20.75 19.68 36.49
C ASP A 229 20.36 20.66 37.59
N CYS A 230 19.06 20.81 37.87
CA CYS A 230 18.59 21.62 39.01
C CYS A 230 19.03 21.10 40.36
N CYS A 231 19.18 19.78 40.50
CA CYS A 231 19.28 19.11 41.77
C CYS A 231 20.26 17.92 41.65
N PRO A 232 21.56 18.17 41.48
CA PRO A 232 22.57 17.14 41.14
C PRO A 232 22.83 16.11 42.25
N ASP A 233 22.48 16.42 43.50
CA ASP A 233 22.68 15.53 44.65
C ASP A 233 21.52 14.57 44.88
N ASP A 234 20.39 14.79 44.19
CA ASP A 234 19.18 14.01 44.38
C ASP A 234 18.87 13.17 43.15
N LEU A 235 18.41 11.94 43.38
CA LEU A 235 17.96 11.01 42.35
C LEU A 235 16.45 10.95 42.36
N TYR A 236 15.86 11.05 41.15
CA TYR A 236 14.43 10.96 40.94
C TYR A 236 14.07 9.63 40.30
N PRO A 237 13.30 8.79 40.98
CA PRO A 237 12.88 7.52 40.43
C PRO A 237 11.77 7.73 39.39
N ASP A 238 11.87 7.09 38.24
CA ASP A 238 10.78 6.97 37.29
C ASP A 238 10.53 5.52 36.89
N ILE A 239 9.28 5.23 36.52
CA ILE A 239 8.88 3.97 35.91
C ILE A 239 8.41 4.26 34.50
N THR A 240 9.12 3.68 33.55
CA THR A 240 8.84 3.82 32.12
C THR A 240 8.25 2.53 31.58
N PHE A 241 7.01 2.61 31.06
CA PHE A 241 6.34 1.54 30.33
C PHE A 241 6.68 1.68 28.85
N VAL A 242 7.42 0.73 28.31
CA VAL A 242 7.84 0.69 26.90
C VAL A 242 6.87 -0.17 26.13
N ILE A 243 6.04 0.44 25.31
CA ILE A 243 4.99 -0.17 24.51
C ILE A 243 5.56 -0.45 23.11
N ASN A 244 5.64 -1.73 22.75
CA ASN A 244 6.02 -2.12 21.40
C ASN A 244 4.78 -2.37 20.57
N LEU A 245 4.63 -1.61 19.50
CA LEU A 245 3.51 -1.64 18.57
C LEU A 245 3.96 -2.18 17.24
N GLN A 246 3.10 -2.96 16.58
CA GLN A 246 3.32 -3.44 15.22
C GLN A 246 2.11 -3.07 14.37
N ARG A 247 2.36 -2.46 13.20
CA ARG A 247 1.28 -2.09 12.26
C ARG A 247 0.71 -3.32 11.56
N ARG A 248 -0.62 -3.36 11.42
CA ARG A 248 -1.36 -4.33 10.62
C ARG A 248 -1.34 -3.87 9.16
N SER A 249 -0.35 -4.30 8.43
CA SER A 249 -0.04 -3.81 7.07
C SER A 249 -0.98 -4.28 5.98
N LEU A 250 -1.96 -5.15 6.28
CA LEU A 250 -2.84 -5.77 5.29
C LEU A 250 -3.61 -4.71 4.46
N PHE A 251 -4.21 -3.73 5.13
CA PHE A 251 -4.95 -2.64 4.48
C PHE A 251 -4.09 -1.90 3.46
N TYR A 252 -2.89 -1.50 3.83
CA TYR A 252 -1.95 -0.77 2.96
C TYR A 252 -1.46 -1.64 1.79
N THR A 253 -1.22 -2.92 2.02
CA THR A 253 -0.81 -3.85 0.97
C THR A 253 -1.88 -3.97 -0.10
N TYR A 254 -3.16 -4.18 0.28
CA TYR A 254 -4.25 -4.34 -0.69
C TYR A 254 -4.66 -3.02 -1.36
N ASN A 255 -4.67 -1.91 -0.64
CA ASN A 255 -5.17 -0.65 -1.18
C ASN A 255 -4.08 0.23 -1.81
N LEU A 256 -2.81 0.05 -1.48
CA LEU A 256 -1.72 0.85 -2.02
C LEU A 256 -0.78 0.04 -2.91
N VAL A 257 -0.23 -1.08 -2.42
CA VAL A 257 0.81 -1.82 -3.16
C VAL A 257 0.22 -2.52 -4.38
N ILE A 258 -0.89 -3.26 -4.23
CA ILE A 258 -1.49 -4.03 -5.33
C ILE A 258 -1.98 -3.13 -6.48
N PRO A 259 -2.74 -2.03 -6.27
CA PRO A 259 -3.14 -1.15 -7.34
C PRO A 259 -1.96 -0.54 -8.10
N ASN A 260 -0.91 -0.12 -7.39
CA ASN A 260 0.30 0.39 -8.02
C ASN A 260 0.96 -0.66 -8.95
N LEU A 261 1.06 -1.90 -8.49
CA LEU A 261 1.56 -3.02 -9.31
C LEU A 261 0.74 -3.19 -10.59
N ILE A 262 -0.59 -3.17 -10.47
CA ILE A 262 -1.49 -3.34 -11.62
C ILE A 262 -1.33 -2.19 -12.61
N ILE A 263 -1.31 -0.94 -12.14
CA ILE A 263 -1.16 0.25 -12.99
C ILE A 263 0.20 0.22 -13.70
N ALA A 264 1.29 -0.11 -13.00
CA ALA A 264 2.61 -0.23 -13.60
C ALA A 264 2.67 -1.33 -14.68
N LEU A 265 2.08 -2.49 -14.41
CA LEU A 265 2.00 -3.58 -15.39
C LEU A 265 1.20 -3.18 -16.64
N LEU A 266 0.13 -2.40 -16.48
CA LEU A 266 -0.63 -1.86 -17.63
C LEU A 266 0.25 -0.95 -18.50
N ALA A 267 1.13 -0.13 -17.90
CA ALA A 267 2.08 0.69 -18.66
C ALA A 267 2.99 -0.17 -19.54
N PHE A 268 3.51 -1.27 -19.01
CA PHE A 268 4.39 -2.15 -19.77
C PHE A 268 3.63 -2.99 -20.80
N PHE A 269 2.36 -3.31 -20.53
CA PHE A 269 1.48 -3.95 -21.48
C PHE A 269 1.27 -3.09 -22.76
N SER A 270 1.46 -1.77 -22.69
CA SER A 270 1.41 -0.88 -23.84
C SER A 270 2.35 -1.30 -24.96
N PHE A 271 3.49 -1.93 -24.65
CA PHE A 271 4.43 -2.46 -25.65
C PHE A 271 3.88 -3.66 -26.43
N TYR A 272 2.79 -4.28 -25.95
CA TYR A 272 2.08 -5.33 -26.69
C TYR A 272 1.11 -4.74 -27.73
N ILE A 273 0.67 -3.50 -27.53
CA ILE A 273 -0.24 -2.82 -28.46
C ILE A 273 0.50 -2.47 -29.75
N PRO A 274 -0.03 -2.85 -30.94
CA PRO A 274 0.60 -2.52 -32.20
C PRO A 274 0.75 -1.01 -32.39
N VAL A 275 1.91 -0.59 -32.89
CA VAL A 275 2.23 0.82 -33.16
C VAL A 275 1.24 1.48 -34.12
N GLU A 276 0.64 0.67 -34.98
CA GLU A 276 -0.33 1.09 -36.03
C GLU A 276 -1.62 1.69 -35.44
N CYS A 277 -1.99 1.33 -34.19
CA CYS A 277 -3.23 1.80 -33.56
C CYS A 277 -3.23 3.31 -33.22
N GLY A 278 -2.08 3.98 -33.22
CA GLY A 278 -1.98 5.42 -32.90
C GLY A 278 -2.26 5.82 -31.43
N GLU A 279 -3.06 5.05 -30.71
CA GLU A 279 -3.52 5.35 -29.34
C GLU A 279 -2.53 4.97 -28.22
N ARG A 280 -1.45 4.30 -28.58
CA ARG A 280 -0.48 3.76 -27.63
C ARG A 280 0.15 4.84 -26.74
N LEU A 281 0.51 5.99 -27.32
CA LEU A 281 1.11 7.10 -26.60
C LEU A 281 0.12 7.71 -25.59
N SER A 282 -1.13 7.91 -26.02
CA SER A 282 -2.23 8.39 -25.19
C SER A 282 -2.46 7.45 -23.99
N PHE A 283 -2.44 6.15 -24.23
CA PHE A 283 -2.59 5.13 -23.18
C PHE A 283 -1.48 5.23 -22.13
N VAL A 284 -0.21 5.33 -22.50
CA VAL A 284 0.90 5.45 -21.52
C VAL A 284 0.83 6.75 -20.74
N ILE A 285 0.42 7.86 -21.39
CA ILE A 285 0.23 9.15 -20.74
C ILE A 285 -0.91 9.06 -19.69
N THR A 286 -2.03 8.42 -20.01
CA THR A 286 -3.13 8.25 -19.05
C THR A 286 -2.75 7.36 -17.88
N VAL A 287 -1.95 6.32 -18.09
CA VAL A 287 -1.41 5.50 -17.01
C VAL A 287 -0.47 6.31 -16.13
N LEU A 288 0.41 7.13 -16.70
CA LEU A 288 1.28 8.02 -15.93
C LEU A 288 0.48 9.02 -15.10
N LEU A 289 -0.57 9.61 -15.68
CA LEU A 289 -1.48 10.50 -14.96
C LEU A 289 -2.17 9.77 -13.79
N SER A 290 -2.67 8.55 -14.03
CA SER A 290 -3.28 7.74 -12.96
C SER A 290 -2.31 7.44 -11.83
N MET A 291 -1.04 7.14 -12.14
CA MET A 291 0.03 6.95 -11.15
C MET A 291 0.29 8.21 -10.32
N THR A 292 0.32 9.39 -10.96
CA THR A 292 0.57 10.64 -10.23
C THR A 292 -0.58 11.01 -9.29
N VAL A 293 -1.84 10.80 -9.72
CA VAL A 293 -3.01 10.99 -8.86
C VAL A 293 -2.98 10.00 -7.69
N PHE A 294 -2.62 8.75 -7.97
CA PHE A 294 -2.51 7.73 -6.92
C PHE A 294 -1.39 8.06 -5.91
N LEU A 295 -0.26 8.61 -6.37
CA LEU A 295 0.81 9.10 -5.47
C LEU A 295 0.33 10.19 -4.53
N LEU A 296 -0.56 11.10 -4.97
CA LEU A 296 -1.13 12.12 -4.10
C LEU A 296 -1.95 11.50 -2.95
N LEU A 297 -2.77 10.49 -3.25
CA LEU A 297 -3.52 9.76 -2.22
C LEU A 297 -2.59 9.07 -1.21
N VAL A 298 -1.49 8.49 -1.69
CA VAL A 298 -0.48 7.87 -0.83
C VAL A 298 0.22 8.91 0.04
N ALA A 299 0.56 10.07 -0.52
CA ALA A 299 1.22 11.15 0.20
C ALA A 299 0.36 11.71 1.35
N GLU A 300 -0.97 11.70 1.21
CA GLU A 300 -1.90 12.07 2.29
C GLU A 300 -1.93 11.02 3.42
N SER A 301 -1.64 9.76 3.10
CA SER A 301 -1.65 8.65 4.05
C SER A 301 -0.33 8.48 4.83
N ILE A 302 0.72 9.20 4.45
CA ILE A 302 2.03 9.13 5.08
C ILE A 302 2.30 10.40 5.88
N PRO A 303 2.74 10.29 7.15
CA PRO A 303 3.09 11.48 7.95
C PRO A 303 4.23 12.26 7.28
N PRO A 304 4.13 13.60 7.21
CA PRO A 304 5.18 14.45 6.65
C PRO A 304 6.36 14.52 7.62
N THR A 305 7.34 13.64 7.48
CA THR A 305 8.57 13.67 8.26
C THR A 305 9.77 13.78 7.32
N SER A 306 10.77 14.58 7.74
CA SER A 306 12.02 14.75 6.99
C SER A 306 13.12 13.82 7.46
N GLU A 307 12.88 13.02 8.50
CA GLU A 307 13.91 12.18 9.12
C GLU A 307 14.21 10.91 8.32
N ALA A 308 13.19 10.34 7.68
CA ALA A 308 13.36 9.13 6.87
C ALA A 308 12.36 9.09 5.71
N VAL A 309 12.81 8.57 4.57
CA VAL A 309 11.92 8.31 3.43
C VAL A 309 11.28 6.94 3.62
N PRO A 310 9.94 6.85 3.67
CA PRO A 310 9.23 5.57 3.77
C PRO A 310 9.54 4.65 2.59
N VAL A 311 9.69 3.35 2.87
CA VAL A 311 9.93 2.32 1.83
C VAL A 311 8.85 2.35 0.75
N ILE A 312 7.59 2.55 1.14
CA ILE A 312 6.48 2.65 0.19
C ILE A 312 6.64 3.87 -0.73
N GLY A 313 7.11 5.00 -0.22
CA GLY A 313 7.39 6.20 -1.02
C GLY A 313 8.47 5.96 -2.07
N LEU A 314 9.54 5.24 -1.73
CA LEU A 314 10.58 4.81 -2.66
C LEU A 314 10.00 3.89 -3.74
N PHE A 315 9.13 2.95 -3.37
CA PHE A 315 8.48 2.04 -4.30
C PHE A 315 7.61 2.80 -5.32
N PHE A 316 6.80 3.76 -4.89
CA PHE A 316 5.98 4.58 -5.80
C PHE A 316 6.82 5.46 -6.70
N THR A 317 7.84 6.12 -6.14
CA THR A 317 8.74 6.99 -6.91
C THR A 317 9.49 6.21 -7.98
N SER A 318 10.02 5.02 -7.66
CA SER A 318 10.67 4.15 -8.64
C SER A 318 9.70 3.73 -9.75
N SER A 319 8.47 3.34 -9.39
CA SER A 319 7.43 2.95 -10.35
C SER A 319 7.08 4.08 -11.33
N ILE A 320 6.93 5.32 -10.84
CA ILE A 320 6.65 6.48 -11.69
C ILE A 320 7.81 6.75 -12.64
N ILE A 321 9.05 6.68 -12.17
CA ILE A 321 10.25 6.87 -13.00
C ILE A 321 10.28 5.80 -14.10
N GLU A 322 10.00 4.55 -13.77
CA GLU A 322 9.97 3.45 -14.75
C GLU A 322 8.88 3.65 -15.80
N VAL A 323 7.66 4.08 -15.42
CA VAL A 323 6.58 4.40 -16.36
C VAL A 323 6.93 5.60 -17.24
N ALA A 324 7.59 6.63 -16.69
CA ALA A 324 8.09 7.77 -17.47
C ALA A 324 9.15 7.34 -18.49
N LEU A 325 10.05 6.44 -18.11
CA LEU A 325 11.03 5.84 -19.04
C LEU A 325 10.34 4.98 -20.10
N ALA A 326 9.27 4.26 -19.76
CA ALA A 326 8.48 3.51 -20.72
C ALA A 326 7.79 4.43 -21.75
N LEU A 327 7.37 5.64 -21.34
CA LEU A 327 6.86 6.65 -22.26
C LEU A 327 7.93 7.08 -23.28
N ILE A 328 9.15 7.35 -22.82
CA ILE A 328 10.29 7.68 -23.69
C ILE A 328 10.60 6.51 -24.63
N ALA A 329 10.64 5.29 -24.11
CA ALA A 329 10.86 4.07 -24.91
C ALA A 329 9.78 3.88 -25.99
N THR A 330 8.53 4.20 -25.65
CA THR A 330 7.40 4.21 -26.62
C THR A 330 7.66 5.21 -27.76
N GLY A 331 8.14 6.41 -27.43
CA GLY A 331 8.54 7.42 -28.44
C GLY A 331 9.68 6.94 -29.34
N ILE A 332 10.67 6.23 -28.79
CA ILE A 332 11.77 5.62 -29.58
C ILE A 332 11.22 4.55 -30.53
N SER A 333 10.34 3.67 -30.05
CA SER A 333 9.71 2.65 -30.86
C SER A 333 8.90 3.24 -32.02
N LEU A 334 8.11 4.28 -31.76
CA LEU A 334 7.40 5.07 -32.77
C LEU A 334 8.36 5.65 -33.82
N LYS A 335 9.47 6.23 -33.38
CA LYS A 335 10.49 6.78 -34.29
C LYS A 335 11.11 5.71 -35.18
N VAL A 336 11.37 4.53 -34.66
CA VAL A 336 11.87 3.38 -35.44
C VAL A 336 10.83 2.94 -36.45
N TYR A 337 9.57 2.83 -36.06
CA TYR A 337 8.46 2.42 -36.91
C TYR A 337 8.25 3.38 -38.10
N TYR A 338 8.20 4.71 -37.87
CA TYR A 338 7.97 5.71 -38.87
C TYR A 338 9.23 6.13 -39.64
N SER A 339 10.40 5.53 -39.40
CA SER A 339 11.66 5.88 -40.06
C SER A 339 11.63 5.70 -41.55
N TYR A 340 10.79 4.80 -42.07
CA TYR A 340 10.64 4.57 -43.52
C TYR A 340 10.01 5.77 -44.26
N LEU A 341 9.18 6.58 -43.60
CA LEU A 341 8.54 7.76 -44.18
C LEU A 341 9.56 8.85 -44.53
N TYR A 342 10.67 8.92 -43.80
CA TYR A 342 11.73 9.90 -44.07
C TYR A 342 12.77 9.44 -45.11
N GLY A 343 12.50 8.35 -45.83
CA GLY A 343 13.35 7.84 -46.90
C GLY A 343 14.71 7.25 -46.50
N LYS A 344 15.07 7.33 -45.19
CA LYS A 344 16.39 6.93 -44.69
C LYS A 344 16.48 5.44 -44.27
N GLY A 345 15.32 4.79 -44.02
CA GLY A 345 15.29 3.42 -43.49
C GLY A 345 16.05 3.27 -42.14
N LEU A 346 16.35 2.05 -41.73
CA LEU A 346 17.14 1.77 -40.56
C LEU A 346 18.64 2.01 -40.81
N SER A 347 19.34 2.63 -39.83
CA SER A 347 20.80 2.73 -39.91
C SER A 347 21.44 1.33 -39.92
N PRO A 348 22.52 1.10 -40.69
CA PRO A 348 23.15 -0.23 -40.82
C PRO A 348 23.60 -0.81 -39.45
N GLY A 349 24.06 0.05 -38.57
CA GLY A 349 24.48 -0.34 -37.19
C GLY A 349 23.28 -0.81 -36.36
N LEU A 350 22.18 -0.05 -36.35
CA LEU A 350 20.97 -0.39 -35.59
C LEU A 350 20.33 -1.68 -36.14
N ARG A 351 20.30 -1.84 -37.48
CA ARG A 351 19.84 -3.05 -38.13
C ARG A 351 20.62 -4.28 -37.64
N LYS A 352 21.97 -4.21 -37.71
CA LYS A 352 22.84 -5.31 -37.27
C LYS A 352 22.62 -5.63 -35.78
N PHE A 353 22.51 -4.62 -34.95
CA PHE A 353 22.30 -4.80 -33.51
C PHE A 353 20.95 -5.48 -33.20
N LEU A 354 19.86 -4.98 -33.78
CA LEU A 354 18.51 -5.50 -33.50
C LEU A 354 18.33 -6.94 -34.02
N PHE A 355 18.71 -7.20 -35.29
CA PHE A 355 18.45 -8.50 -35.91
C PHE A 355 19.43 -9.60 -35.47
N TYR A 356 20.72 -9.26 -35.20
CA TYR A 356 21.72 -10.28 -34.88
C TYR A 356 21.97 -10.45 -33.39
N ARG A 357 21.67 -9.45 -32.55
CA ARG A 357 21.88 -9.54 -31.11
C ARG A 357 20.58 -9.63 -30.30
N VAL A 358 19.65 -8.74 -30.58
CA VAL A 358 18.41 -8.61 -29.77
C VAL A 358 17.37 -9.66 -30.17
N ALA A 359 17.11 -9.88 -31.43
CA ALA A 359 16.09 -10.82 -31.91
C ALA A 359 16.36 -12.28 -31.45
N PRO A 360 17.59 -12.83 -31.57
CA PRO A 360 17.88 -14.18 -31.07
C PRO A 360 17.74 -14.30 -29.56
N LEU A 361 18.14 -13.25 -28.80
CA LEU A 361 18.01 -13.21 -27.34
C LEU A 361 16.54 -13.30 -26.90
N LEU A 362 15.64 -12.68 -27.67
CA LEU A 362 14.20 -12.70 -27.43
C LEU A 362 13.49 -13.92 -28.07
N ARG A 363 14.22 -14.85 -28.65
CA ARG A 363 13.70 -16.02 -29.39
C ARG A 363 12.65 -15.63 -30.45
N LEU A 364 12.89 -14.50 -31.14
CA LEU A 364 12.05 -14.03 -32.23
C LEU A 364 12.51 -14.66 -33.52
N ASP A 365 11.61 -15.42 -34.18
CA ASP A 365 11.87 -16.06 -35.44
C ASP A 365 11.66 -15.02 -36.59
N THR A 366 12.74 -14.30 -36.92
CA THR A 366 12.73 -13.23 -37.91
C THR A 366 12.53 -13.76 -39.33
N ASP A 367 12.88 -15.02 -39.59
CA ASP A 367 12.75 -15.65 -40.90
C ASP A 367 11.29 -16.03 -41.21
N HIS A 368 10.54 -16.48 -40.23
CA HIS A 368 9.13 -16.83 -40.39
C HIS A 368 8.26 -15.59 -40.63
N GLN A 369 8.55 -14.49 -39.99
CA GLN A 369 7.84 -13.22 -40.21
C GLN A 369 8.16 -12.63 -41.59
N ASN A 370 9.41 -12.68 -42.05
CA ASN A 370 9.80 -12.23 -43.37
C ASN A 370 9.12 -13.06 -44.45
N ASN A 371 9.03 -14.37 -44.28
CA ASN A 371 8.37 -15.27 -45.24
C ASN A 371 6.83 -15.14 -45.23
N HIS A 372 6.22 -14.85 -44.10
CA HIS A 372 4.76 -14.66 -44.04
C HIS A 372 4.31 -13.39 -44.77
N TRP A 373 5.06 -12.31 -44.64
CA TRP A 373 4.75 -11.08 -45.40
C TRP A 373 5.08 -11.18 -46.88
N THR A 374 6.17 -11.84 -47.26
CA THR A 374 6.53 -12.07 -48.65
C THR A 374 5.62 -13.10 -49.34
N SER A 375 5.06 -14.08 -48.61
CA SER A 375 4.14 -15.08 -49.17
C SER A 375 2.72 -14.52 -49.39
N LYS A 376 2.27 -13.57 -48.57
CA LYS A 376 0.95 -12.94 -48.73
C LYS A 376 0.86 -12.07 -49.97
N TRP A 377 2.01 -11.68 -50.54
CA TRP A 377 2.13 -10.85 -51.74
C TRP A 377 2.76 -11.60 -52.95
N ARG A 378 2.85 -12.92 -52.84
CA ARG A 378 3.20 -13.71 -54.01
C ARG A 378 1.95 -13.84 -54.91
N VAL A 379 1.54 -12.71 -55.49
CA VAL A 379 0.62 -12.69 -56.62
C VAL A 379 1.37 -13.25 -57.84
N GLY A 380 0.68 -14.09 -58.56
CA GLY A 380 1.17 -14.95 -59.59
C GLY A 380 2.23 -14.41 -60.56
N ASN A 381 2.95 -15.34 -61.14
CA ASN A 381 4.07 -15.16 -62.08
C ASN A 381 3.93 -13.86 -62.89
N PRO A 382 4.89 -12.90 -62.83
CA PRO A 382 4.83 -11.62 -63.57
C PRO A 382 4.61 -11.80 -65.06
N LEU A 383 5.05 -12.94 -65.62
CA LEU A 383 4.80 -13.37 -66.99
C LEU A 383 3.31 -13.65 -67.24
N GLU A 384 2.55 -14.12 -66.30
CA GLU A 384 1.12 -14.35 -66.43
C GLU A 384 0.33 -13.04 -66.46
N PHE A 385 0.71 -12.10 -65.56
CA PHE A 385 0.09 -10.77 -65.54
C PHE A 385 0.38 -9.99 -66.83
N VAL A 386 1.61 -10.04 -67.36
CA VAL A 386 1.97 -9.43 -68.61
C VAL A 386 1.24 -10.12 -69.75
N LYS A 387 1.09 -11.44 -69.76
CA LYS A 387 0.30 -12.18 -70.68
C LYS A 387 -1.20 -11.84 -70.65
N GLU A 388 -1.71 -11.60 -69.49
CA GLU A 388 -3.11 -11.23 -69.26
C GLU A 388 -3.38 -9.77 -69.66
N LEU A 389 -2.48 -8.85 -69.40
CA LEU A 389 -2.49 -7.50 -69.96
C LEU A 389 -2.37 -7.52 -71.48
N THR A 390 -1.46 -8.28 -72.00
CA THR A 390 -1.29 -8.40 -73.45
C THR A 390 -2.54 -9.03 -74.13
N ARG A 391 -3.21 -9.97 -73.44
CA ARG A 391 -4.50 -10.53 -73.88
C ARG A 391 -5.63 -9.50 -73.79
N LYS A 392 -5.68 -8.69 -72.73
CA LYS A 392 -6.67 -7.59 -72.60
C LYS A 392 -6.45 -6.55 -73.69
N PHE A 393 -5.23 -6.08 -73.86
CA PHE A 393 -4.90 -5.14 -74.99
C PHE A 393 -5.15 -5.71 -76.34
N LYS A 394 -4.93 -7.02 -76.61
CA LYS A 394 -5.27 -7.67 -77.83
C LYS A 394 -6.78 -7.77 -78.03
N ARG A 395 -7.54 -8.03 -76.95
CA ARG A 395 -9.00 -8.07 -76.98
C ARG A 395 -9.63 -6.67 -77.16
N GLU A 396 -9.06 -5.63 -76.54
CA GLU A 396 -9.49 -4.24 -76.78
C GLU A 396 -9.16 -3.77 -78.21
N ARG A 397 -8.01 -4.17 -78.73
CA ARG A 397 -7.70 -3.91 -80.11
C ARG A 397 -8.63 -4.64 -81.11
N ASP A 398 -8.94 -5.90 -80.80
CA ASP A 398 -9.86 -6.70 -81.65
C ASP A 398 -11.30 -6.17 -81.54
N LEU A 399 -11.68 -5.64 -80.29
CA LEU A 399 -12.95 -4.94 -80.08
C LEU A 399 -12.97 -3.55 -80.72
N SER A 400 -11.85 -2.81 -80.80
CA SER A 400 -11.80 -1.53 -81.49
C SER A 400 -11.85 -1.70 -82.98
N ILE A 401 -11.32 -2.81 -83.55
CA ILE A 401 -11.46 -3.17 -84.94
C ILE A 401 -12.90 -3.65 -85.28
N TYR A 402 -13.55 -4.31 -84.32
CA TYR A 402 -14.96 -4.70 -84.40
C TYR A 402 -15.91 -3.51 -84.29
N ASN A 403 -15.62 -2.53 -83.46
CA ASN A 403 -16.44 -1.31 -83.21
C ASN A 403 -16.29 -0.32 -84.42
N VAL A 404 -15.18 -0.27 -85.09
CA VAL A 404 -15.06 0.49 -86.31
C VAL A 404 -15.94 -0.12 -87.45
N ASN A 405 -16.30 -1.41 -87.34
CA ASN A 405 -17.25 -2.09 -88.27
C ASN A 405 -18.68 -2.18 -87.72
N ALA A 406 -18.92 -1.75 -86.39
CA ALA A 406 -20.22 -1.82 -85.72
C ALA A 406 -20.81 -0.46 -85.32
N GLU A 407 -20.23 0.65 -85.79
CA GLU A 407 -20.75 2.00 -85.58
C GLU A 407 -22.01 2.30 -86.44
N ASN A 408 -22.67 1.22 -86.92
CA ASN A 408 -24.00 1.32 -87.55
C ASN A 408 -25.14 0.61 -86.83
N ASN A 409 -24.97 0.17 -85.61
CA ASN A 409 -26.15 -0.26 -84.82
C ASN A 409 -25.90 -0.18 -83.31
N GLY A 410 -26.54 0.77 -82.70
CA GLY A 410 -27.27 0.99 -81.46
C GLY A 410 -26.83 0.35 -80.14
N ARG A 411 -26.74 1.27 -79.17
CA ARG A 411 -27.24 1.25 -77.76
C ARG A 411 -26.65 0.31 -76.70
N ASP A 412 -26.20 1.02 -75.63
CA ASP A 412 -26.41 0.85 -74.20
C ASP A 412 -25.81 -0.39 -73.48
N ASP A 413 -24.98 -0.16 -72.52
CA ASP A 413 -25.13 -0.16 -71.06
C ASP A 413 -23.77 -0.25 -70.36
N GLY A 414 -23.64 0.52 -69.31
CA GLY A 414 -22.42 0.72 -68.53
C GLY A 414 -22.16 -0.35 -67.46
N GLU A 415 -20.89 -0.57 -67.19
CA GLU A 415 -20.39 -1.01 -65.91
C GLU A 415 -18.90 -0.64 -65.75
N THR A 416 -18.60 0.10 -64.69
CA THR A 416 -17.25 0.49 -64.28
C THR A 416 -16.50 -0.68 -63.63
N PRO A 417 -15.27 -0.96 -63.98
CA PRO A 417 -14.48 -1.99 -63.30
C PRO A 417 -13.68 -1.39 -62.15
N THR A 418 -13.86 -2.00 -60.96
CA THR A 418 -13.15 -1.83 -59.71
C THR A 418 -11.66 -2.20 -59.83
N SER A 419 -10.85 -1.35 -59.17
CA SER A 419 -9.46 -1.45 -58.73
C SER A 419 -8.62 -2.69 -59.16
N LEU A 420 -7.66 -2.47 -60.01
CA LEU A 420 -6.57 -3.39 -60.34
C LEU A 420 -5.42 -3.26 -59.34
N GLN A 421 -5.14 -4.34 -58.61
CA GLN A 421 -3.90 -4.49 -57.84
C GLN A 421 -2.73 -4.79 -58.80
N ILE A 422 -1.78 -3.86 -58.88
CA ILE A 422 -0.57 -4.00 -59.72
C ILE A 422 0.54 -4.58 -58.83
N SER A 423 0.89 -5.86 -59.05
CA SER A 423 2.08 -6.48 -58.45
C SER A 423 2.92 -7.16 -59.52
N GLU A 424 4.18 -6.75 -59.59
CA GLU A 424 5.32 -7.34 -60.33
C GLU A 424 5.34 -7.25 -61.87
N LEU A 425 5.91 -6.17 -62.36
CA LEU A 425 6.43 -6.07 -63.72
C LEU A 425 7.96 -6.22 -63.73
N ASN A 426 8.45 -7.33 -64.29
CA ASN A 426 9.89 -7.52 -64.48
C ASN A 426 10.34 -6.76 -65.71
N LEU A 427 11.22 -5.76 -65.59
CA LEU A 427 11.74 -4.88 -66.65
C LEU A 427 12.47 -5.62 -67.81
N LEU A 428 12.96 -6.86 -67.59
CA LEU A 428 13.66 -7.66 -68.60
C LEU A 428 12.72 -8.22 -69.69
N SER A 429 11.46 -8.48 -69.36
CA SER A 429 10.51 -9.01 -70.32
C SER A 429 9.97 -7.95 -71.27
N LEU A 430 10.08 -6.67 -70.94
CA LEU A 430 9.67 -5.57 -71.83
C LEU A 430 10.72 -5.21 -72.86
N ARG A 431 12.02 -5.48 -72.64
CA ARG A 431 13.09 -5.29 -73.60
C ARG A 431 13.05 -6.31 -74.74
N THR A 432 12.73 -7.57 -74.44
CA THR A 432 12.66 -8.65 -75.45
C THR A 432 11.45 -8.55 -76.40
N LEU A 433 10.38 -7.84 -76.00
CA LEU A 433 9.20 -7.58 -76.85
C LEU A 433 9.43 -6.42 -77.83
N SER A 434 10.44 -5.58 -77.62
CA SER A 434 10.80 -4.46 -78.47
C SER A 434 11.62 -4.89 -79.74
N GLU A 435 12.36 -6.01 -79.67
CA GLU A 435 13.30 -6.40 -80.77
C GLU A 435 12.73 -7.33 -81.86
N SER A 436 11.55 -7.91 -81.67
CA SER A 436 11.04 -8.94 -82.55
C SER A 436 10.03 -8.48 -83.63
N SER A 437 9.79 -7.18 -83.80
CA SER A 437 8.81 -6.70 -84.83
C SER A 437 9.32 -5.51 -85.62
N GLN A 438 10.34 -5.76 -86.48
CA GLN A 438 10.70 -4.88 -87.60
C GLN A 438 9.88 -5.27 -88.85
N ARG A 439 8.64 -4.78 -88.98
CA ARG A 439 7.96 -4.57 -90.21
C ARG A 439 7.40 -3.16 -90.26
N THR A 440 7.65 -2.49 -91.41
CA THR A 440 7.33 -1.10 -91.73
C THR A 440 5.96 -0.66 -91.20
N ILE A 441 5.95 0.16 -90.15
CA ILE A 441 4.78 0.72 -89.53
C ILE A 441 4.71 2.21 -89.86
N PRO A 442 3.50 2.76 -90.26
CA PRO A 442 3.35 4.18 -90.51
C PRO A 442 3.78 5.05 -89.35
N GLU A 443 4.34 6.20 -89.64
CA GLU A 443 5.00 7.11 -88.67
C GLU A 443 4.12 7.52 -87.52
N ARG A 444 2.80 7.55 -87.69
CA ARG A 444 1.80 7.81 -86.64
C ARG A 444 1.78 6.71 -85.55
N ASP A 445 2.00 5.49 -85.91
CA ASP A 445 2.00 4.35 -85.00
C ASP A 445 3.36 4.25 -84.24
N LYS A 446 4.45 4.78 -84.81
CA LYS A 446 5.74 4.93 -84.09
C LYS A 446 5.66 5.94 -83.01
N ILE A 447 4.98 7.08 -83.20
CA ILE A 447 4.81 8.13 -82.18
C ILE A 447 3.93 7.62 -81.06
N LYS A 448 2.82 6.94 -81.29
CA LYS A 448 1.97 6.32 -80.27
C LYS A 448 2.70 5.23 -79.51
N ARG A 449 3.56 4.44 -80.15
CA ARG A 449 4.34 3.41 -79.47
C ARG A 449 5.42 3.99 -78.58
N ASN A 450 6.08 5.07 -78.97
CA ASN A 450 7.08 5.77 -78.17
C ASN A 450 6.43 6.47 -76.95
N HIS A 451 5.22 7.02 -77.16
CA HIS A 451 4.47 7.59 -76.04
C HIS A 451 4.04 6.52 -75.07
N LEU A 452 3.53 5.39 -75.49
CA LEU A 452 3.12 4.26 -74.64
C LEU A 452 4.31 3.61 -73.92
N SER A 453 5.50 3.51 -74.61
CA SER A 453 6.70 2.99 -73.97
C SER A 453 7.21 3.93 -72.88
N ALA A 454 7.13 5.26 -73.06
CA ALA A 454 7.49 6.26 -72.04
C ALA A 454 6.55 6.21 -70.80
N GLU A 455 5.22 6.06 -71.07
CA GLU A 455 4.25 5.91 -69.94
C GLU A 455 4.47 4.60 -69.20
N LEU A 456 4.79 3.49 -69.90
CA LEU A 456 5.11 2.21 -69.28
C LEU A 456 6.42 2.28 -68.44
N GLU A 457 7.42 3.03 -68.91
CA GLU A 457 8.67 3.24 -68.15
C GLU A 457 8.45 4.07 -66.83
N VAL A 458 7.60 5.10 -66.94
CA VAL A 458 7.20 5.90 -65.75
C VAL A 458 6.42 5.05 -64.74
N LEU A 459 5.46 4.23 -65.28
CA LEU A 459 4.72 3.30 -64.39
C LEU A 459 5.63 2.23 -63.76
N ALA A 460 6.57 1.68 -64.51
CA ALA A 460 7.53 0.70 -64.00
C ALA A 460 8.47 1.27 -62.95
N SER A 461 8.92 2.52 -63.13
CA SER A 461 9.72 3.22 -62.09
C SER A 461 8.91 3.49 -60.86
N ALA A 462 7.66 3.97 -60.98
CA ALA A 462 6.78 4.22 -59.84
C ALA A 462 6.46 2.94 -59.02
N VAL A 463 6.22 1.81 -59.73
CA VAL A 463 6.02 0.51 -59.07
C VAL A 463 7.27 0.02 -58.38
N LYS A 464 8.45 0.25 -58.95
CA LYS A 464 9.74 -0.08 -58.31
C LYS A 464 9.98 0.74 -57.07
N ASP A 465 9.73 2.03 -57.14
CA ASP A 465 9.87 2.94 -56.00
C ASP A 465 8.91 2.58 -54.84
N HIS A 466 7.64 2.29 -55.21
CA HIS A 466 6.64 1.83 -54.24
C HIS A 466 7.07 0.53 -53.58
N ARG A 467 7.61 -0.43 -54.30
CA ARG A 467 8.10 -1.71 -53.79
C ARG A 467 9.30 -1.52 -52.83
N GLU A 468 10.21 -0.58 -53.11
CA GLU A 468 11.33 -0.27 -52.23
C GLU A 468 10.86 0.38 -50.92
N VAL A 469 9.85 1.27 -51.00
CA VAL A 469 9.23 1.88 -49.80
C VAL A 469 8.54 0.80 -48.95
N GLU A 470 7.79 -0.12 -49.56
CA GLU A 470 7.15 -1.24 -48.83
C GLU A 470 8.17 -2.16 -48.14
N LYS A 471 9.28 -2.50 -48.81
CA LYS A 471 10.33 -3.29 -48.17
C LYS A 471 10.93 -2.59 -46.94
N ARG A 472 11.24 -1.28 -47.06
CA ARG A 472 11.73 -0.47 -45.95
C ARG A 472 10.71 -0.39 -44.84
N ALA A 473 9.43 -0.23 -45.16
CA ALA A 473 8.34 -0.22 -44.18
C ALA A 473 8.25 -1.56 -43.42
N ALA A 474 8.31 -2.69 -44.15
CA ALA A 474 8.30 -4.01 -43.52
C ALA A 474 9.50 -4.24 -42.58
N GLU A 475 10.71 -3.84 -43.00
CA GLU A 475 11.90 -3.89 -42.11
C GLU A 475 11.74 -3.02 -40.88
N CYS A 476 11.22 -1.80 -40.96
CA CYS A 476 10.98 -0.91 -39.85
C CYS A 476 9.90 -1.46 -38.90
N ARG A 477 8.84 -2.10 -39.40
CA ARG A 477 7.81 -2.77 -38.59
C ARG A 477 8.40 -3.88 -37.73
N ILE A 478 9.19 -4.77 -38.37
CA ILE A 478 9.85 -5.88 -37.64
C ILE A 478 10.83 -5.32 -36.63
N ALA A 479 11.62 -4.31 -36.98
CA ALA A 479 12.55 -3.66 -36.04
C ALA A 479 11.84 -3.02 -34.84
N ALA A 480 10.71 -2.33 -35.07
CA ALA A 480 9.90 -1.77 -34.01
C ALA A 480 9.33 -2.86 -33.10
N ALA A 481 8.84 -3.97 -33.65
CA ALA A 481 8.36 -5.11 -32.86
C ALA A 481 9.46 -5.76 -32.00
N ILE A 482 10.69 -5.85 -32.52
CA ILE A 482 11.85 -6.33 -31.72
C ILE A 482 12.14 -5.36 -30.58
N VAL A 483 12.16 -4.05 -30.85
CA VAL A 483 12.40 -2.99 -29.86
C VAL A 483 11.32 -3.02 -28.78
N ASP A 484 10.05 -3.15 -29.14
CA ASP A 484 8.93 -3.22 -28.20
C ASP A 484 9.04 -4.41 -27.25
N ARG A 485 9.33 -5.60 -27.77
CA ARG A 485 9.51 -6.78 -26.94
C ARG A 485 10.74 -6.66 -26.04
N ALA A 486 11.83 -6.07 -26.54
CA ALA A 486 13.02 -5.82 -25.74
C ALA A 486 12.70 -4.89 -24.57
N PHE A 487 12.04 -3.77 -24.82
CA PHE A 487 11.64 -2.84 -23.78
C PHE A 487 10.66 -3.48 -22.81
N MET A 488 9.64 -4.17 -23.28
CA MET A 488 8.67 -4.86 -22.41
C MET A 488 9.36 -5.79 -21.41
N VAL A 489 10.23 -6.68 -21.91
CA VAL A 489 10.94 -7.64 -21.03
C VAL A 489 11.86 -6.90 -20.07
N THR A 490 12.61 -5.91 -20.55
CA THR A 490 13.54 -5.14 -19.71
C THR A 490 12.80 -4.39 -18.59
N PHE A 491 11.71 -3.68 -18.91
CA PHE A 491 10.94 -2.95 -17.92
C PHE A 491 10.27 -3.88 -16.91
N ILE A 492 9.69 -4.99 -17.35
CA ILE A 492 9.09 -5.97 -16.42
C ILE A 492 10.15 -6.53 -15.47
N VAL A 493 11.33 -6.90 -15.98
CA VAL A 493 12.41 -7.44 -15.12
C VAL A 493 12.93 -6.39 -14.14
N VAL A 494 13.16 -5.16 -14.61
CA VAL A 494 13.63 -4.06 -13.75
C VAL A 494 12.59 -3.73 -12.69
N PHE A 495 11.32 -3.64 -13.06
CA PHE A 495 10.22 -3.36 -12.14
C PHE A 495 10.09 -4.41 -11.04
N PHE A 496 10.08 -5.70 -11.39
CA PHE A 496 10.02 -6.73 -10.35
C PHE A 496 11.29 -6.78 -9.50
N ALA A 497 12.45 -6.53 -10.09
CA ALA A 497 13.70 -6.47 -9.32
C ALA A 497 13.70 -5.28 -8.35
N SER A 498 13.31 -4.09 -8.79
CA SER A 498 13.20 -2.89 -7.94
C SER A 498 12.15 -3.09 -6.85
N ALA A 499 10.97 -3.62 -7.19
CA ALA A 499 9.91 -3.92 -6.24
C ALA A 499 10.36 -4.91 -5.15
N VAL A 500 10.99 -6.01 -5.54
CA VAL A 500 11.50 -7.01 -4.60
C VAL A 500 12.58 -6.41 -3.70
N ILE A 501 13.55 -5.69 -4.26
CA ILE A 501 14.62 -5.05 -3.48
C ILE A 501 14.03 -4.06 -2.48
N ILE A 502 13.15 -3.17 -2.91
CA ILE A 502 12.58 -2.12 -2.06
C ILE A 502 11.69 -2.73 -0.98
N LEU A 503 10.81 -3.68 -1.30
CA LEU A 503 9.90 -4.29 -0.32
C LEU A 503 10.62 -5.24 0.66
N LEU A 504 11.78 -5.80 0.29
CA LEU A 504 12.58 -6.62 1.19
C LEU A 504 13.58 -5.82 2.04
N LEU A 505 13.82 -4.54 1.72
CA LEU A 505 14.70 -3.66 2.50
C LEU A 505 14.43 -3.68 4.01
N PRO A 506 13.17 -3.62 4.50
CA PRO A 506 12.87 -3.70 5.94
C PRO A 506 13.32 -5.01 6.58
N SER A 507 13.22 -6.12 5.85
CA SER A 507 13.65 -7.43 6.35
C SER A 507 15.17 -7.57 6.39
N MET A 508 15.87 -6.98 5.41
CA MET A 508 17.34 -7.03 5.33
C MET A 508 18.04 -6.15 6.38
N ARG A 509 17.38 -5.07 6.85
CA ARG A 509 17.93 -4.23 7.93
C ARG A 509 17.84 -4.86 9.32
N LYS A 510 17.10 -5.95 9.46
CA LYS A 510 16.92 -6.69 10.74
C LYS A 510 17.87 -7.88 10.88
N LEU A 511 18.64 -8.20 9.86
CA LEU A 511 19.75 -9.16 9.85
C LEU A 511 21.09 -8.46 10.13
#